data_696434130c511456db32bfd22ae6cfd0
#
_entry.id   696434130c511456db32bfd22ae6cfd0
#
_cell.length_a   1.000
_cell.length_b   1.000
_cell.length_c   1.000
_cell.angle_alpha   90.00
_cell.angle_beta   90.00
_cell.angle_gamma   90.00
#
_symmetry.space_group_name_H-M   'P 1'
#
loop_
_entity.id
_entity.type
_entity.pdbx_description
1 polymer ?
#
loop_
_entity_poly.entity_id
_entity_poly.type
_entity_poly.pdbx_seq_one_letter_code
_entity_poly.pdbx_strand_id
1 'polypeptide(L)'
;SVMAQKLGTCLDMALLYASCLEAIGLNALIIITQGHAFAGAWLVPETFPDPTIDDVSLLTKRTAEGIYDITLVETTCMNMGHSSDFDDAVKKANGKLTDGNSFILAIDVKRARHSGIRPIPQRILHGQVWEVEEKETDIQKSAVHATPQSINPYDLSGNETQTVITKQLLWERRLLDLSLRNNLLNIRITKNTLQ
;
A
#
# COMPACT_ATOMS: atom_id res chain seq x y z
N SER A 1 7.84 -11.28 -23.81
CA SER A 1 7.65 -10.85 -22.40
C SER A 1 8.29 -9.49 -22.21
N VAL A 2 7.83 -8.72 -21.22
CA VAL A 2 8.37 -7.41 -20.84
C VAL A 2 9.88 -7.45 -20.65
N MET A 3 10.37 -8.47 -19.97
CA MET A 3 11.80 -8.65 -19.70
C MET A 3 12.65 -8.83 -20.97
N ALA A 4 12.14 -9.56 -21.97
CA ALA A 4 12.86 -9.81 -23.21
C ALA A 4 12.86 -8.60 -24.15
N GLN A 5 11.76 -7.86 -24.17
CA GLN A 5 11.59 -6.70 -25.08
C GLN A 5 12.03 -5.38 -24.45
N LYS A 6 12.22 -5.35 -23.12
CA LYS A 6 12.53 -4.15 -22.32
C LYS A 6 11.51 -3.03 -22.52
N LEU A 7 10.29 -3.38 -22.87
CA LEU A 7 9.15 -2.51 -23.07
C LEU A 7 7.91 -3.14 -22.44
N GLY A 8 7.12 -2.34 -21.77
CA GLY A 8 5.87 -2.74 -21.15
C GLY A 8 4.91 -1.57 -21.07
N THR A 9 3.61 -1.88 -20.94
CA THR A 9 2.62 -0.87 -20.60
C THR A 9 2.83 -0.39 -19.15
N CYS A 10 2.19 0.71 -18.78
CA CYS A 10 2.26 1.20 -17.39
C CYS A 10 1.83 0.11 -16.39
N LEU A 11 0.79 -0.66 -16.70
CA LEU A 11 0.33 -1.75 -15.85
C LEU A 11 1.33 -2.90 -15.78
N ASP A 12 1.92 -3.32 -16.93
CA ASP A 12 2.94 -4.37 -16.95
C ASP A 12 4.13 -4.00 -16.06
N MET A 13 4.58 -2.74 -16.16
CA MET A 13 5.70 -2.24 -15.38
C MET A 13 5.36 -2.13 -13.89
N ALA A 14 4.15 -1.68 -13.55
CA ALA A 14 3.68 -1.62 -12.17
C ALA A 14 3.61 -3.01 -11.53
N LEU A 15 3.06 -4.00 -12.24
CA LEU A 15 2.97 -5.40 -11.78
C LEU A 15 4.36 -6.04 -11.63
N LEU A 16 5.25 -5.82 -12.60
CA LEU A 16 6.63 -6.32 -12.53
C LEU A 16 7.36 -5.74 -11.31
N TYR A 17 7.27 -4.42 -11.13
CA TYR A 17 7.91 -3.74 -10.01
C TYR A 17 7.35 -4.21 -8.67
N ALA A 18 6.02 -4.30 -8.54
CA ALA A 18 5.35 -4.82 -7.34
C ALA A 18 5.82 -6.26 -7.02
N SER A 19 5.96 -7.12 -8.04
CA SER A 19 6.46 -8.48 -7.86
C SER A 19 7.90 -8.51 -7.36
N CYS A 20 8.76 -7.61 -7.84
CA CYS A 20 10.13 -7.48 -7.34
C CYS A 20 10.15 -6.99 -5.87
N LEU A 21 9.29 -6.04 -5.52
CA LEU A 21 9.16 -5.56 -4.13
C LEU A 21 8.74 -6.68 -3.19
N GLU A 22 7.72 -7.48 -3.57
CA GLU A 22 7.31 -8.64 -2.79
C GLU A 22 8.42 -9.67 -2.63
N ALA A 23 9.20 -9.93 -3.71
CA ALA A 23 10.31 -10.89 -3.68
C ALA A 23 11.41 -10.50 -2.68
N ILE A 24 11.61 -9.22 -2.42
CA ILE A 24 12.57 -8.71 -1.42
C ILE A 24 11.92 -8.43 -0.05
N GLY A 25 10.65 -8.80 0.13
CA GLY A 25 9.96 -8.73 1.42
C GLY A 25 9.30 -7.38 1.73
N LEU A 26 9.19 -6.47 0.77
CA LEU A 26 8.46 -5.21 0.93
C LEU A 26 6.98 -5.38 0.61
N ASN A 27 6.13 -4.63 1.30
CA ASN A 27 4.69 -4.61 1.04
C ASN A 27 4.41 -3.71 -0.15
N ALA A 28 4.10 -4.32 -1.30
CA ALA A 28 3.86 -3.60 -2.55
C ALA A 28 2.46 -2.98 -2.62
N LEU A 29 2.39 -1.84 -3.28
CA LEU A 29 1.15 -1.15 -3.65
C LEU A 29 1.08 -1.02 -5.17
N ILE A 30 -0.12 -1.12 -5.73
CA ILE A 30 -0.41 -0.81 -7.14
C ILE A 30 -1.41 0.33 -7.15
N ILE A 31 -1.06 1.43 -7.79
CA ILE A 31 -1.88 2.63 -7.88
C ILE A 31 -2.47 2.72 -9.27
N ILE A 32 -3.78 2.87 -9.34
CA ILE A 32 -4.54 3.00 -10.58
C ILE A 32 -5.11 4.42 -10.64
N THR A 33 -4.80 5.09 -11.71
CA THR A 33 -5.36 6.40 -12.07
C THR A 33 -6.04 6.30 -13.42
N GLN A 34 -6.74 7.35 -13.85
CA GLN A 34 -7.42 7.35 -15.13
C GLN A 34 -6.41 7.17 -16.29
N GLY A 35 -6.48 6.01 -16.94
CA GLY A 35 -5.61 5.66 -18.07
C GLY A 35 -4.16 5.35 -17.72
N HIS A 36 -3.81 5.22 -16.43
CA HIS A 36 -2.43 4.97 -16.01
C HIS A 36 -2.34 4.09 -14.76
N ALA A 37 -1.18 3.42 -14.59
CA ALA A 37 -0.87 2.65 -13.41
C ALA A 37 0.62 2.81 -13.04
N PHE A 38 0.92 2.82 -11.74
CA PHE A 38 2.27 2.85 -11.21
C PHE A 38 2.34 2.11 -9.85
N ALA A 39 3.51 1.95 -9.30
CA ALA A 39 3.70 1.16 -8.10
C ALA A 39 4.08 2.02 -6.89
N GLY A 40 4.00 1.41 -5.72
CA GLY A 40 4.49 1.95 -4.47
C GLY A 40 4.89 0.85 -3.50
N ALA A 41 5.46 1.24 -2.38
CA ALA A 41 5.83 0.34 -1.31
C ALA A 41 5.58 0.98 0.05
N TRP A 42 5.15 0.17 1.00
CA TRP A 42 5.22 0.51 2.40
C TRP A 42 6.66 0.45 2.87
N LEU A 43 7.14 1.51 3.49
CA LEU A 43 8.46 1.58 4.12
C LEU A 43 8.41 1.18 5.61
N VAL A 44 7.20 0.96 6.12
CA VAL A 44 6.92 0.48 7.47
C VAL A 44 6.14 -0.84 7.38
N PRO A 45 6.17 -1.72 8.41
CA PRO A 45 5.49 -3.02 8.36
C PRO A 45 3.97 -2.89 8.57
N GLU A 46 3.32 -2.03 7.79
CA GLU A 46 1.89 -1.76 7.81
C GLU A 46 1.20 -2.20 6.53
N THR A 47 -0.12 -2.20 6.54
CA THR A 47 -1.00 -2.40 5.40
C THR A 47 -2.22 -1.50 5.55
N PHE A 48 -2.95 -1.23 4.46
CA PHE A 48 -4.26 -0.62 4.57
C PHE A 48 -5.27 -1.57 5.24
N PRO A 49 -6.34 -1.04 5.85
CA PRO A 49 -7.39 -1.86 6.47
C PRO A 49 -8.11 -2.73 5.43
N ASP A 50 -8.26 -2.24 4.22
CA ASP A 50 -8.94 -2.90 3.11
C ASP A 50 -7.97 -3.21 1.96
N PRO A 51 -8.24 -4.23 1.13
CA PRO A 51 -7.40 -4.59 -0.03
C PRO A 51 -7.28 -3.46 -1.05
N THR A 52 -8.30 -2.63 -1.16
CA THR A 52 -8.36 -1.48 -2.05
C THR A 52 -8.81 -0.24 -1.30
N ILE A 53 -8.24 0.90 -1.63
CA ILE A 53 -8.65 2.21 -1.14
C ILE A 53 -8.94 3.13 -2.32
N ASP A 54 -9.99 3.90 -2.23
CA ASP A 54 -10.43 4.90 -3.22
C ASP A 54 -10.27 6.35 -2.73
N ASP A 55 -9.83 6.53 -1.48
CA ASP A 55 -9.51 7.84 -0.91
C ASP A 55 -8.02 8.15 -1.09
N VAL A 56 -7.71 9.05 -2.02
CA VAL A 56 -6.34 9.50 -2.31
C VAL A 56 -5.66 10.13 -1.10
N SER A 57 -6.43 10.69 -0.16
CA SER A 57 -5.88 11.34 1.03
C SER A 57 -5.11 10.38 1.94
N LEU A 58 -5.46 9.09 1.91
CA LEU A 58 -4.77 8.04 2.65
C LEU A 58 -3.35 7.79 2.12
N LEU A 59 -3.15 7.97 0.82
CA LEU A 59 -1.81 7.90 0.20
C LEU A 59 -1.02 9.18 0.42
N THR A 60 -1.62 10.33 0.09
CA THR A 60 -0.90 11.61 0.15
C THR A 60 -0.38 11.96 1.53
N LYS A 61 -1.10 11.59 2.58
CA LYS A 61 -0.64 11.76 3.97
C LYS A 61 0.58 10.89 4.28
N ARG A 62 0.59 9.64 3.80
CA ARG A 62 1.67 8.69 4.08
C ARG A 62 2.91 8.90 3.24
N THR A 63 2.78 9.61 2.12
CA THR A 63 3.91 10.05 1.28
C THR A 63 4.42 11.44 1.65
N ALA A 64 3.75 12.14 2.57
CA ALA A 64 4.09 13.50 2.96
C ALA A 64 5.47 13.58 3.62
N GLU A 65 6.12 14.74 3.43
CA GLU A 65 7.41 15.04 4.04
C GLU A 65 7.33 14.91 5.56
N GLY A 66 8.30 14.20 6.14
CA GLY A 66 8.37 13.91 7.58
C GLY A 66 7.59 12.66 8.03
N ILE A 67 6.75 12.07 7.19
CA ILE A 67 6.03 10.82 7.49
C ILE A 67 6.70 9.65 6.76
N TYR A 68 6.78 9.70 5.44
CA TYR A 68 7.45 8.72 4.58
C TYR A 68 7.10 7.25 4.89
N ASP A 69 5.85 6.96 5.23
CA ASP A 69 5.40 5.57 5.46
C ASP A 69 5.28 4.80 4.15
N ILE A 70 5.01 5.51 3.04
CA ILE A 70 4.86 4.97 1.71
C ILE A 70 5.74 5.76 0.74
N THR A 71 6.39 5.06 -0.17
CA THR A 71 7.00 5.65 -1.36
C THR A 71 6.24 5.23 -2.60
N LEU A 72 6.10 6.13 -3.56
CA LEU A 72 5.46 5.88 -4.86
C LEU A 72 6.48 6.04 -5.97
N VAL A 73 6.41 5.21 -6.98
CA VAL A 73 7.39 5.17 -8.07
C VAL A 73 6.69 5.10 -9.43
N GLU A 74 6.99 6.04 -10.30
CA GLU A 74 6.55 6.02 -11.70
C GLU A 74 7.33 4.95 -12.47
N THR A 75 6.75 3.78 -12.61
CA THR A 75 7.44 2.59 -13.12
C THR A 75 7.72 2.63 -14.62
N THR A 76 7.02 3.48 -15.38
CA THR A 76 7.33 3.68 -16.81
C THR A 76 8.67 4.34 -17.04
N CYS A 77 9.26 4.98 -16.02
CA CYS A 77 10.64 5.49 -16.07
C CYS A 77 11.70 4.40 -16.26
N MET A 78 11.35 3.13 -16.03
CA MET A 78 12.24 1.99 -16.27
C MET A 78 12.26 1.53 -17.74
N ASN A 79 11.36 2.02 -18.58
CA ASN A 79 11.35 1.67 -20.00
C ASN A 79 12.60 2.20 -20.71
N MET A 80 13.05 1.44 -21.70
CA MET A 80 14.21 1.81 -22.50
C MET A 80 14.01 3.18 -23.18
N GLY A 81 15.03 4.04 -23.08
CA GLY A 81 14.97 5.41 -23.60
C GLY A 81 14.57 6.48 -22.60
N HIS A 82 14.17 6.13 -21.39
CA HIS A 82 13.98 7.09 -20.31
C HIS A 82 15.27 7.29 -19.52
N SER A 83 15.71 8.53 -19.42
CA SER A 83 16.85 8.95 -18.57
C SER A 83 16.29 9.63 -17.31
N SER A 84 15.66 8.84 -16.46
CA SER A 84 15.14 9.34 -15.17
C SER A 84 15.83 8.59 -14.04
N ASP A 85 16.26 9.29 -13.01
CA ASP A 85 16.73 8.66 -11.79
C ASP A 85 15.54 8.24 -10.90
N PHE A 86 15.84 7.63 -9.75
CA PHE A 86 14.82 7.15 -8.83
C PHE A 86 14.02 8.32 -8.22
N ASP A 87 14.70 9.41 -7.85
CA ASP A 87 14.06 10.57 -7.24
C ASP A 87 13.11 11.26 -8.22
N ASP A 88 13.46 11.31 -9.50
CA ASP A 88 12.57 11.80 -10.55
C ASP A 88 11.34 10.91 -10.73
N ALA A 89 11.51 9.59 -10.65
CA ALA A 89 10.39 8.66 -10.72
C ALA A 89 9.44 8.82 -9.51
N VAL A 90 9.98 9.06 -8.33
CA VAL A 90 9.18 9.36 -7.12
C VAL A 90 8.44 10.69 -7.25
N LYS A 91 9.11 11.75 -7.71
CA LYS A 91 8.48 13.07 -7.93
C LYS A 91 7.34 12.99 -8.94
N LYS A 92 7.56 12.26 -10.06
CA LYS A 92 6.53 12.06 -11.10
C LYS A 92 5.32 11.30 -10.56
N ALA A 93 5.53 10.26 -9.77
CA ALA A 93 4.45 9.51 -9.15
C ALA A 93 3.63 10.37 -8.19
N ASN A 94 4.29 11.11 -7.28
CA ASN A 94 3.62 12.02 -6.36
C ASN A 94 2.85 13.13 -7.09
N GLY A 95 3.41 13.68 -8.17
CA GLY A 95 2.74 14.69 -9.00
C GLY A 95 1.42 14.19 -9.59
N LYS A 96 1.30 12.90 -9.92
CA LYS A 96 0.05 12.30 -10.44
C LYS A 96 -1.06 12.19 -9.39
N LEU A 97 -0.74 12.19 -8.12
CA LEU A 97 -1.74 12.20 -7.04
C LEU A 97 -2.28 13.59 -6.75
N THR A 98 -1.54 14.63 -7.13
CA THR A 98 -1.94 16.04 -6.86
C THR A 98 -3.19 16.42 -7.66
N ASP A 99 -3.39 15.82 -8.83
CA ASP A 99 -4.62 15.95 -9.63
C ASP A 99 -5.70 15.00 -9.09
N GLY A 100 -6.22 15.23 -7.91
CA GLY A 100 -7.14 14.33 -7.18
C GLY A 100 -8.31 13.74 -8.01
N ASN A 101 -8.62 14.30 -9.16
CA ASN A 101 -9.66 13.79 -10.06
C ASN A 101 -9.21 12.60 -10.94
N SER A 102 -7.92 12.31 -11.02
CA SER A 102 -7.40 11.20 -11.83
C SER A 102 -7.25 9.89 -11.04
N PHE A 103 -7.21 9.96 -9.72
CA PHE A 103 -7.05 8.78 -8.85
C PHE A 103 -8.32 7.92 -8.90
N ILE A 104 -8.15 6.61 -9.09
CA ILE A 104 -9.26 5.65 -9.08
C ILE A 104 -9.18 4.82 -7.80
N LEU A 105 -8.08 4.10 -7.60
CA LEU A 105 -7.86 3.29 -6.40
C LEU A 105 -6.39 2.94 -6.22
N ALA A 106 -6.04 2.54 -5.00
CA ALA A 106 -4.79 1.83 -4.73
C ALA A 106 -5.09 0.43 -4.18
N ILE A 107 -4.29 -0.53 -4.59
CA ILE A 107 -4.37 -1.94 -4.18
C ILE A 107 -3.19 -2.19 -3.25
N ASP A 108 -3.49 -2.64 -2.02
CA ASP A 108 -2.50 -3.18 -1.10
C ASP A 108 -2.35 -4.68 -1.38
N VAL A 109 -1.25 -5.06 -2.01
CA VAL A 109 -1.04 -6.44 -2.49
C VAL A 109 -1.00 -7.42 -1.33
N LYS A 110 -0.32 -7.09 -0.25
CA LYS A 110 -0.25 -7.93 0.95
C LYS A 110 -1.63 -8.09 1.59
N ARG A 111 -2.38 -7.00 1.72
CA ARG A 111 -3.74 -7.05 2.26
C ARG A 111 -4.69 -7.85 1.38
N ALA A 112 -4.57 -7.69 0.06
CA ALA A 112 -5.34 -8.47 -0.92
C ALA A 112 -5.11 -9.98 -0.75
N ARG A 113 -3.85 -10.40 -0.62
CA ARG A 113 -3.50 -11.81 -0.37
C ARG A 113 -4.09 -12.32 0.95
N HIS A 114 -4.00 -11.55 2.02
CA HIS A 114 -4.60 -11.90 3.31
C HIS A 114 -6.15 -11.99 3.24
N SER A 115 -6.76 -11.24 2.34
CA SER A 115 -8.21 -11.30 2.09
C SER A 115 -8.61 -12.45 1.15
N GLY A 116 -7.67 -13.33 0.79
CA GLY A 116 -7.93 -14.51 -0.03
C GLY A 116 -7.94 -14.24 -1.54
N ILE A 117 -7.55 -13.03 -1.99
CA ILE A 117 -7.39 -12.74 -3.42
C ILE A 117 -6.12 -13.43 -3.89
N ARG A 118 -6.28 -14.39 -4.79
CA ARG A 118 -5.18 -15.22 -5.31
C ARG A 118 -4.82 -14.81 -6.74
N PRO A 119 -3.55 -14.99 -7.15
CA PRO A 119 -3.16 -14.85 -8.55
C PRO A 119 -3.93 -15.84 -9.43
N ILE A 120 -4.14 -15.47 -10.68
CA ILE A 120 -4.68 -16.40 -11.69
C ILE A 120 -3.65 -17.53 -11.87
N PRO A 121 -4.07 -18.80 -11.80
CA PRO A 121 -3.19 -19.94 -11.97
C PRO A 121 -2.43 -19.87 -13.30
N GLN A 122 -1.16 -20.24 -13.27
CA GLN A 122 -0.34 -20.26 -14.48
C GLN A 122 -0.66 -21.52 -15.29
N ARG A 123 -0.81 -21.36 -16.61
CA ARG A 123 -0.90 -22.49 -17.52
C ARG A 123 0.49 -22.83 -18.01
N ILE A 124 0.86 -24.09 -17.88
CA ILE A 124 2.14 -24.63 -18.36
C ILE A 124 1.83 -25.63 -19.49
N LEU A 125 2.61 -25.55 -20.55
CA LEU A 125 2.48 -26.50 -21.66
C LEU A 125 3.39 -27.69 -21.40
N HIS A 126 2.82 -28.83 -21.05
CA HIS A 126 3.49 -30.12 -20.99
C HIS A 126 3.27 -30.90 -22.29
N GLY A 127 4.27 -30.85 -23.18
CA GLY A 127 4.15 -31.43 -24.52
C GLY A 127 3.12 -30.66 -25.38
N GLN A 128 1.94 -31.24 -25.64
CA GLN A 128 0.84 -30.61 -26.41
C GLN A 128 -0.38 -30.31 -25.53
N VAL A 129 -0.30 -30.58 -24.22
CA VAL A 129 -1.42 -30.39 -23.28
C VAL A 129 -1.15 -29.21 -22.39
N TRP A 130 -2.14 -28.31 -22.27
CA TRP A 130 -2.10 -27.21 -21.31
C TRP A 130 -2.60 -27.70 -19.96
N GLU A 131 -1.73 -27.66 -18.95
CA GLU A 131 -2.06 -27.96 -17.57
C GLU A 131 -2.09 -26.67 -16.75
N VAL A 132 -2.96 -26.62 -15.75
CA VAL A 132 -3.02 -25.52 -14.80
C VAL A 132 -2.12 -25.88 -13.63
N GLU A 133 -1.03 -25.14 -13.45
CA GLU A 133 -0.19 -25.29 -12.27
C GLU A 133 -0.89 -24.58 -11.09
N GLU A 134 -1.55 -25.33 -10.24
CA GLU A 134 -1.96 -24.88 -8.93
C GLU A 134 -0.70 -24.88 -8.04
N LYS A 135 0.07 -23.82 -8.04
CA LYS A 135 1.00 -23.58 -6.95
C LYS A 135 0.15 -23.43 -5.70
N GLU A 136 0.14 -24.44 -4.84
CA GLU A 136 -0.17 -24.25 -3.43
C GLU A 136 0.81 -23.20 -2.91
N THR A 137 0.46 -21.92 -3.07
CA THR A 137 1.07 -20.89 -2.25
C THR A 137 0.70 -21.29 -0.85
N ASP A 138 1.67 -21.82 -0.09
CA ASP A 138 1.65 -21.81 1.35
C ASP A 138 1.42 -20.34 1.75
N ILE A 139 0.15 -19.98 1.73
CA ILE A 139 -0.29 -18.87 2.54
C ILE A 139 -0.07 -19.44 3.92
N GLN A 140 1.14 -19.25 4.45
CA GLN A 140 1.29 -19.26 5.89
C GLN A 140 0.08 -18.46 6.33
N LYS A 141 -0.86 -19.13 6.99
CA LYS A 141 -1.87 -18.50 7.81
C LYS A 141 -1.06 -17.77 8.87
N SER A 142 -0.36 -16.72 8.46
CA SER A 142 0.09 -15.69 9.36
C SER A 142 -1.15 -15.38 10.13
N ALA A 143 -1.10 -15.79 11.39
CA ALA A 143 -2.19 -15.60 12.32
C ALA A 143 -2.83 -14.29 11.93
N VAL A 144 -4.12 -14.33 11.60
CA VAL A 144 -4.92 -13.13 11.41
C VAL A 144 -4.44 -12.24 12.54
N HIS A 145 -3.64 -11.24 12.25
CA HIS A 145 -3.37 -10.22 13.23
C HIS A 145 -4.76 -9.74 13.56
N ALA A 146 -5.24 -10.25 14.70
CA ALA A 146 -6.48 -9.81 15.27
C ALA A 146 -6.45 -8.30 15.08
N THR A 147 -7.47 -7.77 14.44
CA THR A 147 -7.68 -6.32 14.28
C THR A 147 -7.08 -5.68 15.50
N PRO A 148 -6.05 -4.81 15.40
CA PRO A 148 -5.37 -4.30 16.57
C PRO A 148 -6.47 -3.92 17.53
N GLN A 149 -6.56 -4.63 18.66
CA GLN A 149 -7.59 -4.36 19.64
C GLN A 149 -7.53 -2.87 19.82
N SER A 150 -8.64 -2.17 19.67
CA SER A 150 -8.67 -0.73 19.82
C SER A 150 -7.98 -0.47 21.15
N ILE A 151 -6.74 -0.01 21.10
CA ILE A 151 -5.93 0.19 22.29
C ILE A 151 -6.74 1.23 23.06
N ASN A 152 -7.39 0.77 24.11
CA ASN A 152 -8.10 1.68 25.00
C ASN A 152 -7.06 2.72 25.42
N PRO A 153 -7.27 4.01 25.16
CA PRO A 153 -6.26 5.03 25.47
C PRO A 153 -5.89 5.05 26.97
N TYR A 154 -6.62 4.33 27.80
CA TYR A 154 -6.39 4.18 29.24
C TYR A 154 -5.67 2.89 29.63
N ASP A 155 -5.37 1.98 28.68
CA ASP A 155 -4.62 0.75 28.99
C ASP A 155 -3.10 1.04 28.97
N LEU A 156 -2.67 1.83 29.92
CA LEU A 156 -1.28 2.24 30.14
C LEU A 156 -0.51 1.28 31.06
N SER A 157 -1.09 0.14 31.39
CA SER A 157 -0.49 -0.86 32.26
C SER A 157 0.07 -2.03 31.45
N GLY A 158 1.25 -1.86 30.87
CA GLY A 158 1.92 -3.00 30.24
C GLY A 158 3.22 -2.65 29.52
N ASN A 159 4.33 -2.80 30.23
CA ASN A 159 5.73 -2.83 29.77
C ASN A 159 6.40 -1.52 29.38
N GLU A 160 7.21 -1.06 30.30
CA GLU A 160 8.02 0.17 30.35
C GLU A 160 9.22 0.21 29.38
N THR A 161 9.16 -0.33 28.18
CA THR A 161 10.27 -0.27 27.23
C THR A 161 9.97 0.42 25.90
N GLN A 162 8.80 1.00 25.73
CA GLN A 162 8.57 1.91 24.61
C GLN A 162 8.99 3.32 25.04
N THR A 163 10.07 3.81 24.43
CA THR A 163 10.53 5.18 24.65
C THR A 163 9.41 6.19 24.43
N VAL A 164 9.37 7.25 25.24
CA VAL A 164 8.38 8.34 25.17
C VAL A 164 8.25 8.87 23.73
N ILE A 165 9.34 8.91 22.98
CA ILE A 165 9.41 9.33 21.58
C ILE A 165 8.55 8.42 20.68
N THR A 166 8.52 7.11 20.90
CA THR A 166 7.72 6.18 20.10
C THR A 166 6.22 6.36 20.33
N LYS A 167 5.82 6.66 21.56
CA LYS A 167 4.42 6.94 21.91
C LYS A 167 3.94 8.26 21.29
N GLN A 168 4.76 9.29 21.33
CA GLN A 168 4.45 10.58 20.74
C GLN A 168 4.28 10.50 19.23
N LEU A 169 5.20 9.84 18.52
CA LEU A 169 5.09 9.58 17.07
C LEU A 169 3.83 8.80 16.69
N LEU A 170 3.47 7.79 17.50
CA LEU A 170 2.26 7.01 17.28
C LEU A 170 0.99 7.87 17.46
N TRP A 171 1.00 8.78 18.42
CA TRP A 171 -0.10 9.70 18.68
C TRP A 171 -0.21 10.76 17.58
N GLU A 172 0.91 11.32 17.16
CA GLU A 172 0.96 12.28 16.05
C GLU A 172 0.41 11.67 14.77
N ARG A 173 0.81 10.43 14.43
CA ARG A 173 0.25 9.70 13.28
C ARG A 173 -1.26 9.50 13.38
N ARG A 174 -1.78 9.15 14.57
CA ARG A 174 -3.22 8.99 14.77
C ARG A 174 -3.98 10.31 14.72
N LEU A 175 -3.40 11.40 15.22
CA LEU A 175 -4.00 12.72 15.13
C LEU A 175 -4.05 13.24 13.69
N LEU A 176 -3.07 12.86 12.86
CA LEU A 176 -3.01 13.21 11.45
C LEU A 176 -3.93 12.35 10.57
N ASP A 177 -4.46 11.23 11.09
CA ASP A 177 -5.44 10.43 10.35
C ASP A 177 -6.80 11.14 10.34
N LEU A 178 -7.09 11.83 9.22
CA LEU A 178 -8.34 12.56 8.98
C LEU A 178 -9.49 11.65 8.52
N SER A 179 -9.36 10.33 8.59
CA SER A 179 -10.46 9.43 8.25
C SER A 179 -11.65 9.61 9.20
N LEU A 180 -12.86 9.31 8.71
CA LEU A 180 -14.09 9.33 9.53
C LEU A 180 -14.05 8.34 10.72
N ARG A 181 -13.07 7.46 10.76
CA ARG A 181 -12.82 6.54 11.88
C ARG A 181 -12.05 7.19 13.02
N ASN A 182 -11.47 8.37 12.78
CA ASN A 182 -10.81 9.13 13.84
C ASN A 182 -11.88 9.76 14.76
N ASN A 183 -11.95 9.29 15.98
CA ASN A 183 -12.92 9.78 16.97
C ASN A 183 -12.82 11.29 17.23
N LEU A 184 -11.66 11.91 16.98
CA LEU A 184 -11.47 13.36 17.12
C LEU A 184 -12.20 14.15 16.04
N LEU A 185 -12.40 13.56 14.85
CA LEU A 185 -13.12 14.21 13.74
C LEU A 185 -14.60 13.89 13.73
N ASN A 186 -15.03 12.82 14.42
CA ASN A 186 -16.40 12.36 14.48
C ASN A 186 -17.04 12.68 15.85
N ILE A 187 -16.83 13.88 16.34
CA ILE A 187 -17.44 14.35 17.58
C ILE A 187 -18.94 14.60 17.33
N ARG A 188 -19.79 13.74 17.88
CA ARG A 188 -21.22 14.04 17.98
C ARG A 188 -21.43 14.95 19.19
N ILE A 189 -21.86 16.19 18.92
CA ILE A 189 -22.27 17.13 19.99
C ILE A 189 -23.53 16.56 20.61
N THR A 190 -23.41 16.04 21.81
CA THR A 190 -24.54 15.61 22.65
C THR A 190 -24.77 16.67 23.73
N LYS A 191 -25.95 16.67 24.36
CA LYS A 191 -26.29 17.63 25.45
C LYS A 191 -25.28 17.63 26.62
N ASN A 192 -24.46 16.61 26.76
CA ASN A 192 -23.46 16.45 27.82
C ASN A 192 -22.04 16.85 27.39
N THR A 193 -21.84 17.36 26.19
CA THR A 193 -20.51 17.76 25.67
C THR A 193 -20.21 19.25 25.85
N LEU A 194 -21.14 19.99 26.50
CA LEU A 194 -21.09 21.45 26.72
C LEU A 194 -21.05 21.82 28.20
N GLN A 195 -20.35 21.05 29.02
CA GLN A 195 -19.99 21.48 30.39
C GLN A 195 -18.49 21.67 30.51
#